data_ea89417a2b9f2e59e08c3d8d7d2a3faf
#
_entry.id   ea89417a2b9f2e59e08c3d8d7d2a3faf
#
_cell.length_a   1.000
_cell.length_b   1.000
_cell.length_c   1.000
_cell.angle_alpha   90.00
_cell.angle_beta   90.00
_cell.angle_gamma   90.00
#
_symmetry.space_group_name_H-M   'P 1'
#
loop_
_entity.id
_entity.type
_entity.pdbx_description
1 polymer ?
#
loop_
_entity_poly.entity_id
_entity_poly.type
_entity_poly.pdbx_seq_one_letter_code
_entity_poly.pdbx_strand_id
1 'polypeptide(L)'
;MKEYPLVMVDWLDHTADASWVTDLDTCKPEMCRTIGWLVKEDTKSYKIANAVTQDSGIGGISVILKSCVEELWLIDVEDDEN
;
A
#
# COMPACT_ATOMS: atom_id res chain seq x y z
N MET A 1 14.51 -17.38 1.98
CA MET A 1 13.38 -16.53 1.57
C MET A 1 13.94 -15.24 1.01
N LYS A 2 13.37 -14.78 -0.10
CA LYS A 2 13.76 -13.50 -0.65
C LYS A 2 13.23 -12.40 0.25
N GLU A 3 14.10 -11.45 0.58
CA GLU A 3 13.72 -10.39 1.49
C GLU A 3 13.26 -9.16 0.73
N TYR A 4 12.08 -8.69 1.09
CA TYR A 4 11.57 -7.42 0.64
C TYR A 4 11.42 -6.50 1.84
N PRO A 5 11.59 -5.19 1.66
CA PRO A 5 11.36 -4.27 2.77
C PRO A 5 9.90 -4.27 3.18
N LEU A 6 9.66 -4.22 4.48
CA LEU A 6 8.33 -4.04 5.03
C LEU A 6 8.06 -2.54 5.13
N VAL A 7 6.94 -2.11 4.61
CA VAL A 7 6.60 -0.68 4.55
C VAL A 7 5.21 -0.41 5.07
N MET A 8 5.01 0.81 5.53
CA MET A 8 3.71 1.36 5.86
C MET A 8 3.50 2.58 4.98
N VAL A 9 2.38 2.64 4.28
CA VAL A 9 2.10 3.70 3.33
C VAL A 9 0.77 4.35 3.66
N ASP A 10 0.78 5.65 3.86
CA ASP A 10 -0.44 6.45 3.94
C ASP A 10 -0.69 7.08 2.59
N TRP A 11 -1.88 6.89 2.05
CA TRP A 11 -2.21 7.32 0.71
C TRP A 11 -3.67 7.73 0.61
N LEU A 12 -3.96 8.58 -0.36
CA LEU A 12 -5.31 9.04 -0.63
C LEU A 12 -5.96 8.15 -1.67
N ASP A 13 -7.08 7.57 -1.28
CA ASP A 13 -7.88 6.76 -2.19
C ASP A 13 -8.87 7.63 -2.92
N HIS A 14 -8.87 7.54 -4.24
CA HIS A 14 -9.80 8.26 -5.09
C HIS A 14 -11.03 7.39 -5.27
N THR A 15 -12.12 7.79 -4.62
CA THR A 15 -13.38 7.07 -4.74
C THR A 15 -14.26 7.75 -5.78
N ALA A 16 -15.02 6.93 -6.49
CA ALA A 16 -16.06 7.41 -7.39
C ALA A 16 -17.42 6.98 -6.84
N ASP A 17 -18.36 7.91 -6.75
CA ASP A 17 -19.71 7.61 -6.30
C ASP A 17 -20.63 7.70 -7.50
N ALA A 18 -21.19 6.57 -7.93
CA ALA A 18 -22.08 6.49 -9.06
C ALA A 18 -23.54 6.81 -8.68
N SER A 19 -23.83 7.00 -7.42
CA SER A 19 -25.18 7.35 -6.97
C SER A 19 -25.46 8.83 -7.14
N TRP A 20 -26.74 9.20 -7.00
CA TRP A 20 -27.11 10.61 -7.00
C TRP A 20 -26.74 11.21 -5.65
N VAL A 21 -25.93 12.26 -5.68
CA VAL A 21 -25.42 12.89 -4.48
C VAL A 21 -25.98 14.29 -4.36
N THR A 22 -26.59 14.59 -3.23
CA THR A 22 -27.11 15.93 -2.93
C THR A 22 -26.16 16.75 -2.06
N ASP A 23 -25.25 16.09 -1.34
CA ASP A 23 -24.27 16.74 -0.50
C ASP A 23 -22.87 16.40 -0.99
N LEU A 24 -22.24 17.32 -1.69
CA LEU A 24 -20.92 17.11 -2.26
C LEU A 24 -19.81 17.02 -1.20
N ASP A 25 -20.07 17.49 0.01
CA ASP A 25 -19.11 17.39 1.11
C ASP A 25 -18.89 15.94 1.56
N THR A 26 -19.78 15.03 1.19
CA THR A 26 -19.60 13.61 1.45
C THR A 26 -18.70 12.92 0.43
N CYS A 27 -18.43 13.59 -0.70
CA CYS A 27 -17.61 13.06 -1.78
C CYS A 27 -16.18 13.59 -1.62
N LYS A 28 -15.38 12.88 -0.84
CA LYS A 28 -13.99 13.28 -0.61
C LYS A 28 -13.08 12.06 -0.58
N PRO A 29 -11.79 12.25 -0.89
CA PRO A 29 -10.85 11.13 -0.82
C PRO A 29 -10.72 10.64 0.61
N GLU A 30 -10.50 9.36 0.74
CA GLU A 30 -10.24 8.75 2.04
C GLU A 30 -8.76 8.51 2.22
N MET A 31 -8.26 8.84 3.40
CA MET A 31 -6.92 8.47 3.78
C MET A 31 -6.90 7.00 4.14
N CYS A 32 -6.05 6.26 3.47
CA CYS A 32 -5.88 4.84 3.69
C CYS A 32 -4.46 4.55 4.17
N ARG A 33 -4.32 3.50 4.93
CA ARG A 33 -3.02 3.01 5.36
C ARG A 33 -2.85 1.56 4.93
N THR A 34 -1.76 1.29 4.27
CA THR A 34 -1.42 -0.06 3.81
C THR A 34 -0.09 -0.46 4.42
N ILE A 35 -0.04 -1.66 4.95
CA ILE A 35 1.18 -2.25 5.49
C ILE A 35 1.46 -3.53 4.74
N GLY A 36 2.68 -3.70 4.27
CA GLY A 36 3.05 -4.90 3.54
C GLY A 36 4.47 -4.82 3.03
N TRP A 37 4.83 -5.80 2.22
CA TRP A 37 6.16 -5.88 1.63
C TRP A 37 6.20 -5.16 0.30
N LEU A 38 7.16 -4.25 0.16
CA LEU A 38 7.38 -3.56 -1.10
C LEU A 38 8.10 -4.52 -2.03
N VAL A 39 7.35 -5.11 -2.95
CA VAL A 39 7.89 -6.14 -3.84
C VAL A 39 8.36 -5.58 -5.17
N LYS A 40 7.87 -4.43 -5.56
CA LYS A 40 8.34 -3.74 -6.75
C LYS A 40 7.98 -2.26 -6.69
N GLU A 41 8.85 -1.46 -7.25
CA GLU A 41 8.63 -0.03 -7.38
C GLU A 41 9.02 0.37 -8.80
N ASP A 42 8.19 1.19 -9.42
CA ASP A 42 8.54 1.83 -10.69
C ASP A 42 8.41 3.34 -10.55
N THR A 43 8.48 4.07 -11.68
CA THR A 43 8.47 5.52 -11.64
C THR A 43 7.15 6.10 -11.15
N LYS A 44 6.07 5.33 -11.23
CA LYS A 44 4.73 5.84 -10.95
C LYS A 44 4.03 5.14 -9.79
N SER A 45 4.48 3.96 -9.41
CA SER A 45 3.73 3.17 -8.44
C SER A 45 4.62 2.36 -7.51
N TYR A 46 4.03 1.99 -6.38
CA TYR A 46 4.55 0.98 -5.47
C TYR A 46 3.66 -0.25 -5.56
N LYS A 47 4.27 -1.43 -5.59
CA LYS A 47 3.53 -2.70 -5.50
C LYS A 47 3.83 -3.33 -4.17
N ILE A 48 2.79 -3.47 -3.36
CA ILE A 48 2.90 -3.90 -1.98
C ILE A 48 2.10 -5.19 -1.81
N ALA A 49 2.77 -6.22 -1.32
CA ALA A 49 2.16 -7.53 -1.09
C ALA A 49 1.78 -7.69 0.37
N ASN A 50 0.66 -8.34 0.63
CA ASN A 50 0.25 -8.64 1.99
C ASN A 50 0.78 -9.98 2.49
N ALA A 51 1.35 -10.78 1.61
CA ALA A 51 1.90 -12.09 1.96
C ALA A 51 3.06 -12.44 1.05
N VAL A 52 4.10 -13.01 1.63
CA VAL A 52 5.26 -13.52 0.90
C VAL A 52 5.56 -14.90 1.46
N THR A 53 5.64 -15.90 0.59
CA THR A 53 5.96 -17.26 1.02
C THR A 53 7.46 -17.51 0.99
N GLN A 54 7.89 -18.58 1.63
CA GLN A 54 9.31 -18.97 1.61
C GLN A 54 9.81 -19.28 0.20
N ASP A 55 8.91 -19.71 -0.68
CA ASP A 55 9.23 -20.01 -2.07
C ASP A 55 9.21 -18.76 -2.96
N SER A 56 9.18 -17.59 -2.38
CA SER A 56 9.09 -16.31 -3.09
C SER A 56 7.76 -16.12 -3.81
N GLY A 57 6.73 -16.84 -3.39
CA GLY A 57 5.37 -16.56 -3.84
C GLY A 57 4.89 -15.26 -3.22
N ILE A 58 4.17 -14.48 -4.00
CA ILE A 58 3.69 -13.16 -3.60
C ILE A 58 2.19 -13.14 -3.74
N GLY A 59 1.50 -12.73 -2.69
CA GLY A 59 0.05 -12.69 -2.68
C GLY A 59 -0.50 -11.37 -2.22
N GLY A 60 -1.70 -11.04 -2.70
CA GLY A 60 -2.43 -9.88 -2.25
C GLY A 60 -1.74 -8.58 -2.61
N ILE A 61 -1.52 -8.32 -3.89
CA ILE A 61 -0.77 -7.15 -4.32
C ILE A 61 -1.70 -5.94 -4.42
N SER A 62 -1.29 -4.86 -3.76
CA SER A 62 -1.88 -3.53 -3.93
C SER A 62 -0.94 -2.69 -4.78
N VAL A 63 -1.48 -2.05 -5.80
CA VAL A 63 -0.74 -1.10 -6.62
C VAL A 63 -1.16 0.30 -6.20
N ILE A 64 -0.22 1.06 -5.67
CA ILE A 64 -0.49 2.40 -5.16
C ILE A 64 0.30 3.41 -5.97
N LEU A 65 -0.40 4.38 -6.56
CA LEU A 65 0.26 5.43 -7.33
C LEU A 65 1.06 6.33 -6.40
N LYS A 66 2.28 6.63 -6.79
CA LYS A 66 3.15 7.52 -6.00
C LYS A 66 2.53 8.90 -5.82
N SER A 67 1.77 9.36 -6.80
CA SER A 67 1.08 10.65 -6.71
C SER A 67 0.01 10.69 -5.63
N CYS A 68 -0.47 9.53 -5.19
CA CYS A 68 -1.48 9.43 -4.13
C CYS A 68 -0.86 9.22 -2.76
N VAL A 69 0.43 8.97 -2.68
CA VAL A 69 1.11 8.66 -1.42
C VAL A 69 1.38 9.95 -0.66
N GLU A 70 0.93 10.01 0.59
CA GLU A 70 1.23 11.11 1.49
C GLU A 70 2.54 10.86 2.22
N GLU A 71 2.73 9.64 2.70
CA GLU A 71 3.94 9.29 3.41
C GLU A 71 4.19 7.79 3.33
N LEU A 72 5.47 7.42 3.30
CA LEU A 72 5.90 6.03 3.30
C LEU A 72 7.00 5.86 4.33
N TRP A 73 6.85 4.84 5.18
CA TRP A 73 7.84 4.51 6.19
C TRP A 73 8.38 3.11 5.95
N LEU A 74 9.66 2.93 6.17
CA LEU A 74 10.24 1.60 6.28
C LEU A 74 10.02 1.10 7.69
N ILE A 75 9.53 -0.10 7.83
CA ILE A 75 9.31 -0.74 9.12
C ILE A 75 10.50 -1.66 9.39
N ASP A 76 11.16 -1.40 10.50
CA ASP A 76 12.30 -2.19 10.90
C ASP A 76 11.79 -3.39 11.70
N VAL A 77 11.99 -4.57 11.17
CA VAL A 77 11.60 -5.79 11.84
C VAL A 77 12.83 -6.41 12.48
N GLU A 78 12.82 -6.48 13.81
CA GLU A 78 13.86 -7.20 14.50
C GLU A 78 13.68 -8.69 14.30
N ASP A 79 14.63 -9.29 13.64
CA ASP A 79 14.66 -10.72 13.47
C ASP A 79 15.46 -11.30 14.66
N ASP A 80 14.72 -11.68 15.66
CA ASP A 80 15.30 -12.18 16.90
C ASP A 80 15.63 -13.65 16.73
N GLU A 81 16.72 -13.90 16.05
CA GLU A 81 17.20 -15.25 15.85
C GLU A 81 18.08 -15.69 16.99
N ASN A 82 17.61 -16.58 17.77
CA ASN A 82 18.42 -17.17 18.80
C ASN A 82 18.51 -18.67 18.68
#